data_b1907c36a3c98ca4e570b1a9c1354e7f
#
_entry.id   b1907c36a3c98ca4e570b1a9c1354e7f
#
_cell.length_a   1.000
_cell.length_b   1.000
_cell.length_c   1.000
_cell.angle_alpha   90.00
_cell.angle_beta   90.00
_cell.angle_gamma   90.00
#
_symmetry.space_group_name_H-M   'P 1'
#
loop_
_entity.id
_entity.type
_entity.pdbx_description
1 polymer ?
#
loop_
_entity_poly.entity_id
_entity_poly.type
_entity_poly.pdbx_seq_one_letter_code
_entity_poly.pdbx_strand_id
1 'polypeptide(L)'
;KKFEPLIEMYQHKGGSECHYYKQGSFLKQAPVIDNADEFCSFEKFPFNNLIAEKESRPEKWLTKGHALLFSRVSTYPTKKDFIRYALRRGLQLENKLGTNPFKYGFIGSTDTHIGAPGASSETSFKGHGGAGAANEDTEGLSDFMSYSAGGLAVVWAEENSRDYIFDAMLRKETYATSGTRILVRFFGGWDFDEFEAQKLCKSVKFNGEGTGLSGGEFVEQGYKLGVPMGGDLTYSKNKAPVFAVAALKDPGNTVGKPDQIERSTPLSQIQIIKGWVDEKGKSHEKVYTVAGSPDNNAHVDLNTCMPKGPETDALCNVWRDPDFNPKERAFYYARVIENPVCRWSWLQCRDYALKSHPKKKPVDFFSEACSSKKKQKKLPKGFRPCCLHKNISDANPKKWEKIQMGVYPPTVQERAWSSPIWYNPPKK
;
A
#
# COMPACT_ATOMS: atom_id res chain seq x y z
N LYS A 1 -17.10 -10.80 -12.54
CA LYS A 1 -15.87 -11.36 -13.15
C LYS A 1 -15.61 -10.79 -14.55
N LYS A 2 -16.59 -10.74 -15.43
CA LYS A 2 -16.41 -10.21 -16.80
C LYS A 2 -16.38 -8.68 -16.85
N PHE A 3 -17.17 -8.01 -16.01
CA PHE A 3 -17.37 -6.55 -16.04
C PHE A 3 -16.56 -5.79 -15.00
N GLU A 4 -16.08 -6.45 -13.95
CA GLU A 4 -15.29 -5.88 -12.86
C GLU A 4 -14.06 -6.77 -12.63
N PRO A 5 -13.05 -6.73 -13.52
CA PRO A 5 -11.85 -7.55 -13.37
C PRO A 5 -10.87 -7.02 -12.33
N LEU A 6 -10.91 -5.72 -12.02
CA LEU A 6 -9.94 -5.04 -11.17
C LEU A 6 -10.60 -4.45 -9.93
N ILE A 7 -9.82 -4.31 -8.87
CA ILE A 7 -10.19 -3.61 -7.63
C ILE A 7 -9.08 -2.64 -7.24
N GLU A 8 -9.47 -1.49 -6.70
CA GLU A 8 -8.55 -0.47 -6.24
C GLU A 8 -7.97 -0.83 -4.86
N MET A 9 -6.66 -1.07 -4.82
CA MET A 9 -5.91 -1.42 -3.62
C MET A 9 -5.57 -0.20 -2.77
N TYR A 10 -5.32 0.94 -3.42
CA TYR A 10 -4.82 2.13 -2.77
C TYR A 10 -5.17 3.41 -3.53
N GLN A 11 -5.53 4.46 -2.79
CA GLN A 11 -5.75 5.82 -3.28
C GLN A 11 -5.49 6.85 -2.16
N HIS A 12 -5.75 8.15 -2.35
CA HIS A 12 -5.48 9.16 -1.33
C HIS A 12 -6.20 8.93 0.01
N LYS A 13 -7.30 8.17 0.03
CA LYS A 13 -7.96 7.73 1.28
C LYS A 13 -7.27 6.53 1.95
N GLY A 14 -6.14 6.08 1.41
CA GLY A 14 -5.27 5.07 1.99
C GLY A 14 -5.52 3.65 1.51
N GLY A 15 -4.95 2.68 2.23
CA GLY A 15 -4.85 1.28 1.83
C GLY A 15 -6.08 0.45 2.17
N SER A 16 -6.57 -0.32 1.18
CA SER A 16 -7.70 -1.26 1.31
C SER A 16 -7.26 -2.72 1.43
N GLU A 17 -5.96 -2.99 1.59
CA GLU A 17 -5.40 -4.35 1.57
C GLU A 17 -6.00 -5.24 2.66
N CYS A 18 -5.79 -4.90 3.92
CA CYS A 18 -6.10 -5.76 5.05
C CYS A 18 -6.60 -5.00 6.28
N HIS A 19 -7.35 -5.70 7.12
CA HIS A 19 -7.92 -5.19 8.35
C HIS A 19 -6.86 -5.06 9.45
N TYR A 20 -6.89 -3.97 10.20
CA TYR A 20 -5.89 -3.63 11.21
C TYR A 20 -6.49 -3.29 12.60
N TYR A 21 -7.79 -3.44 12.79
CA TYR A 21 -8.44 -3.21 14.09
C TYR A 21 -8.65 -4.51 14.86
N LYS A 22 -8.35 -4.52 16.15
CA LYS A 22 -8.92 -5.50 17.08
C LYS A 22 -10.36 -5.15 17.38
N GLN A 23 -11.23 -6.13 17.31
CA GLN A 23 -12.61 -6.00 17.76
C GLN A 23 -12.61 -5.88 19.29
N GLY A 24 -12.53 -4.65 19.81
CA GLY A 24 -12.70 -4.35 21.23
C GLY A 24 -14.16 -4.05 21.51
N SER A 25 -14.60 -4.25 22.77
CA SER A 25 -15.98 -4.01 23.19
C SER A 25 -16.44 -2.60 22.85
N PHE A 26 -17.58 -2.50 22.24
CA PHE A 26 -18.22 -1.37 21.59
C PHE A 26 -18.42 -0.08 22.42
N LEU A 27 -18.03 -0.03 23.68
CA LEU A 27 -18.55 1.03 24.58
C LEU A 27 -17.50 1.89 25.29
N LYS A 28 -16.21 1.60 25.28
CA LYS A 28 -15.27 2.37 26.13
C LYS A 28 -13.83 2.58 25.66
N GLN A 29 -13.36 2.03 24.54
CA GLN A 29 -11.96 2.25 24.14
C GLN A 29 -11.82 2.40 22.63
N ALA A 30 -10.88 3.27 22.19
CA ALA A 30 -10.44 3.34 20.82
C ALA A 30 -10.04 1.95 20.32
N PRO A 31 -10.33 1.60 19.04
CA PRO A 31 -9.98 0.30 18.50
C PRO A 31 -8.49 0.05 18.64
N VAL A 32 -8.13 -1.08 19.21
CA VAL A 32 -6.73 -1.53 19.29
C VAL A 32 -6.36 -2.11 17.94
N ILE A 33 -5.20 -1.71 17.40
CA ILE A 33 -4.68 -2.26 16.16
C ILE A 33 -4.39 -3.75 16.34
N ASP A 34 -4.90 -4.57 15.45
CA ASP A 34 -4.61 -6.00 15.41
C ASP A 34 -3.38 -6.24 14.50
N ASN A 35 -2.26 -6.59 15.11
CA ASN A 35 -1.00 -6.84 14.43
C ASN A 35 -0.92 -8.24 13.80
N ALA A 36 -2.02 -8.80 13.34
CA ALA A 36 -2.02 -10.06 12.60
C ALA A 36 -1.17 -9.97 11.31
N ASP A 37 -1.05 -8.76 10.73
CA ASP A 37 -0.07 -8.39 9.71
C ASP A 37 0.45 -7.00 10.08
N GLU A 38 1.74 -6.89 10.33
CA GLU A 38 2.44 -5.67 10.78
C GLU A 38 2.30 -4.46 9.84
N PHE A 39 1.97 -4.71 8.57
CA PHE A 39 1.80 -3.66 7.55
C PHE A 39 0.34 -3.29 7.26
N CYS A 40 -0.63 -3.88 7.94
CA CYS A 40 -2.05 -3.57 7.71
C CYS A 40 -2.46 -2.17 8.19
N SER A 41 -1.67 -1.53 9.03
CA SER A 41 -1.91 -0.15 9.50
C SER A 41 -1.48 0.94 8.51
N PHE A 42 -0.90 0.57 7.38
CA PHE A 42 -0.38 1.50 6.37
C PHE A 42 -1.45 2.45 5.83
N GLU A 43 -1.21 3.77 5.97
CA GLU A 43 -2.01 4.87 5.41
C GLU A 43 -3.52 4.59 5.46
N LYS A 44 -4.07 4.44 6.67
CA LYS A 44 -5.50 4.21 6.86
C LYS A 44 -6.26 5.50 7.10
N PHE A 45 -7.22 5.79 6.24
CA PHE A 45 -8.16 6.87 6.47
C PHE A 45 -9.00 6.57 7.71
N PRO A 46 -9.14 7.51 8.67
CA PRO A 46 -10.00 7.32 9.83
C PRO A 46 -11.46 7.20 9.40
N PHE A 47 -12.06 6.03 9.59
CA PHE A 47 -13.41 5.73 9.14
C PHE A 47 -14.47 6.71 9.69
N ASN A 48 -14.28 7.20 10.89
CA ASN A 48 -15.16 8.20 11.51
C ASN A 48 -15.15 9.55 10.80
N ASN A 49 -14.12 9.90 10.01
CA ASN A 49 -14.12 11.17 9.29
C ASN A 49 -15.22 11.23 8.24
N LEU A 50 -15.58 10.10 7.63
CA LEU A 50 -16.71 10.04 6.69
C LEU A 50 -18.07 10.21 7.38
N ILE A 51 -18.14 9.92 8.68
CA ILE A 51 -19.36 10.06 9.49
C ILE A 51 -19.38 11.44 10.19
N ALA A 52 -18.23 11.93 10.66
CA ALA A 52 -18.11 13.22 11.34
C ALA A 52 -18.46 14.40 10.41
N GLU A 53 -18.23 14.30 9.12
CA GLU A 53 -18.73 15.29 8.15
C GLU A 53 -20.26 15.36 8.11
N LYS A 54 -20.96 14.28 8.45
CA LYS A 54 -22.43 14.31 8.65
C LYS A 54 -22.84 14.82 10.03
N GLU A 55 -22.04 14.58 11.05
CA GLU A 55 -22.30 15.08 12.41
C GLU A 55 -22.04 16.58 12.58
N SER A 56 -21.22 17.20 11.72
CA SER A 56 -20.99 18.64 11.73
C SER A 56 -22.17 19.45 11.17
N ARG A 57 -23.13 18.82 10.53
CA ARG A 57 -24.43 19.44 10.25
C ARG A 57 -25.28 19.31 11.50
N PRO A 58 -25.78 20.42 12.11
CA PRO A 58 -26.66 20.33 13.26
C PRO A 58 -27.94 19.63 12.80
N GLU A 59 -28.01 18.33 12.99
CA GLU A 59 -29.23 17.55 12.79
C GLU A 59 -30.27 17.88 13.86
N LYS A 60 -30.75 19.12 13.82
CA LYS A 60 -31.95 19.52 14.58
C LYS A 60 -33.22 18.77 14.19
N TRP A 61 -33.14 17.83 13.25
CA TRP A 61 -34.31 17.19 12.62
C TRP A 61 -34.42 15.68 12.82
N LEU A 62 -33.42 15.00 13.41
CA LEU A 62 -33.55 13.60 13.73
C LEU A 62 -34.15 13.46 15.14
N THR A 63 -35.38 13.02 15.18
CA THR A 63 -36.03 12.63 16.46
C THR A 63 -35.25 11.49 17.10
N LYS A 64 -35.21 11.45 18.45
CA LYS A 64 -34.47 10.44 19.24
C LYS A 64 -34.69 8.98 18.79
N GLY A 65 -35.81 8.68 18.11
CA GLY A 65 -36.12 7.36 17.57
C GLY A 65 -35.28 6.96 16.37
N HIS A 66 -34.92 7.91 15.47
CA HIS A 66 -34.09 7.61 14.32
C HIS A 66 -32.61 7.39 14.68
N ALA A 67 -32.11 8.11 15.69
CA ALA A 67 -30.75 7.91 16.18
C ALA A 67 -30.52 6.48 16.72
N LEU A 68 -31.55 5.86 17.32
CA LEU A 68 -31.47 4.48 17.82
C LEU A 68 -31.45 3.43 16.67
N LEU A 69 -32.09 3.71 15.54
CA LEU A 69 -32.10 2.81 14.36
C LEU A 69 -30.77 2.84 13.60
N PHE A 70 -30.15 4.01 13.50
CA PHE A 70 -28.84 4.20 12.84
C PHE A 70 -27.65 3.85 13.74
N SER A 71 -27.81 3.79 15.08
CA SER A 71 -26.77 3.37 16.02
C SER A 71 -26.37 1.90 15.93
N ARG A 72 -27.07 1.11 15.11
CA ARG A 72 -26.70 -0.29 14.79
C ARG A 72 -25.78 -0.44 13.59
N VAL A 73 -25.51 0.60 12.84
CA VAL A 73 -24.49 0.56 11.78
C VAL A 73 -23.13 0.63 12.45
N SER A 74 -22.33 -0.41 12.31
CA SER A 74 -20.96 -0.43 12.80
C SER A 74 -20.20 0.77 12.20
N THR A 75 -19.76 1.70 13.03
CA THR A 75 -18.98 2.87 12.63
C THR A 75 -17.52 2.52 12.35
N TYR A 76 -17.12 1.27 12.54
CA TYR A 76 -15.76 0.79 12.33
C TYR A 76 -15.70 -0.22 11.19
N PRO A 77 -14.63 -0.17 10.36
CA PRO A 77 -14.44 -1.12 9.29
C PRO A 77 -14.29 -2.54 9.87
N THR A 78 -14.89 -3.49 9.18
CA THR A 78 -14.81 -4.92 9.48
C THR A 78 -13.84 -5.60 8.52
N LYS A 79 -13.47 -6.86 8.78
CA LYS A 79 -12.67 -7.64 7.83
C LYS A 79 -13.28 -7.69 6.42
N LYS A 80 -14.61 -7.59 6.31
CA LYS A 80 -15.32 -7.64 5.01
C LYS A 80 -15.10 -6.41 4.14
N ASP A 81 -14.61 -5.32 4.71
CA ASP A 81 -14.37 -4.07 4.02
C ASP A 81 -12.95 -4.01 3.40
N PHE A 82 -12.20 -5.14 3.44
CA PHE A 82 -10.83 -5.21 2.95
C PHE A 82 -10.64 -6.28 1.89
N ILE A 83 -9.78 -5.99 0.92
CA ILE A 83 -9.56 -6.78 -0.30
C ILE A 83 -9.06 -8.19 0.02
N ARG A 84 -8.06 -8.35 0.90
CA ARG A 84 -7.52 -9.66 1.27
C ARG A 84 -8.61 -10.61 1.79
N TYR A 85 -9.54 -10.06 2.54
CA TYR A 85 -10.68 -10.83 3.02
C TYR A 85 -11.68 -11.17 1.90
N ALA A 86 -11.92 -10.22 0.98
CA ALA A 86 -12.79 -10.46 -0.19
C ALA A 86 -12.22 -11.59 -1.07
N LEU A 87 -10.91 -11.61 -1.33
CA LEU A 87 -10.26 -12.69 -2.10
C LEU A 87 -10.46 -14.05 -1.44
N ARG A 88 -10.24 -14.16 -0.11
CA ARG A 88 -10.47 -15.40 0.64
C ARG A 88 -11.94 -15.83 0.59
N ARG A 89 -12.85 -14.86 0.69
CA ARG A 89 -14.28 -15.11 0.55
C ARG A 89 -14.64 -15.62 -0.84
N GLY A 90 -13.96 -15.10 -1.87
CA GLY A 90 -14.09 -15.57 -3.25
C GLY A 90 -13.75 -17.06 -3.40
N LEU A 91 -12.65 -17.52 -2.80
CA LEU A 91 -12.28 -18.94 -2.78
C LEU A 91 -13.36 -19.81 -2.07
N GLN A 92 -13.90 -19.33 -0.94
CA GLN A 92 -14.98 -20.03 -0.23
C GLN A 92 -16.25 -20.13 -1.07
N LEU A 93 -16.60 -19.05 -1.78
CA LEU A 93 -17.78 -19.02 -2.65
C LEU A 93 -17.59 -19.91 -3.89
N GLU A 94 -16.38 -20.00 -4.42
CA GLU A 94 -16.09 -20.90 -5.54
C GLU A 94 -16.34 -22.37 -5.20
N ASN A 95 -16.05 -22.79 -3.96
CA ASN A 95 -16.40 -24.15 -3.50
C ASN A 95 -17.93 -24.39 -3.46
N LYS A 96 -18.73 -23.34 -3.22
CA LYS A 96 -20.19 -23.44 -3.12
C LYS A 96 -20.91 -23.22 -4.44
N LEU A 97 -20.42 -22.28 -5.25
CA LEU A 97 -21.11 -21.76 -6.44
C LEU A 97 -20.47 -22.22 -7.75
N GLY A 98 -19.29 -22.87 -7.67
CA GLY A 98 -18.49 -23.23 -8.85
C GLY A 98 -17.83 -22.06 -9.57
N THR A 99 -17.94 -20.85 -9.03
CA THR A 99 -17.31 -19.64 -9.56
C THR A 99 -16.86 -18.71 -8.45
N ASN A 100 -15.71 -18.04 -8.66
CA ASN A 100 -15.18 -17.03 -7.75
C ASN A 100 -15.65 -15.65 -8.20
N PRO A 101 -16.55 -14.97 -7.46
CA PRO A 101 -17.02 -13.63 -7.82
C PRO A 101 -15.97 -12.53 -7.53
N PHE A 102 -14.97 -12.79 -6.69
CA PHE A 102 -13.95 -11.83 -6.23
C PHE A 102 -12.55 -12.15 -6.75
N LYS A 103 -12.45 -12.65 -7.97
CA LYS A 103 -11.20 -12.97 -8.64
C LYS A 103 -10.63 -11.72 -9.30
N TYR A 104 -10.27 -10.74 -8.46
CA TYR A 104 -9.79 -9.44 -8.89
C TYR A 104 -8.29 -9.43 -9.22
N GLY A 105 -7.91 -8.56 -10.17
CA GLY A 105 -6.57 -7.97 -10.25
C GLY A 105 -6.52 -6.67 -9.46
N PHE A 106 -5.33 -6.12 -9.24
CA PHE A 106 -5.11 -4.94 -8.43
C PHE A 106 -4.68 -3.74 -9.26
N ILE A 107 -5.24 -2.58 -8.91
CA ILE A 107 -4.77 -1.26 -9.35
C ILE A 107 -4.69 -0.32 -8.15
N GLY A 108 -3.92 0.76 -8.28
CA GLY A 108 -4.00 1.93 -7.42
C GLY A 108 -4.39 3.15 -8.23
N SER A 109 -4.79 4.22 -7.57
CA SER A 109 -5.03 5.50 -8.21
C SER A 109 -4.75 6.66 -7.26
N THR A 110 -4.68 7.86 -7.78
CA THR A 110 -4.58 9.06 -6.95
C THR A 110 -5.94 9.41 -6.34
N ASP A 111 -7.02 9.18 -7.06
CA ASP A 111 -8.37 9.72 -6.77
C ASP A 111 -8.33 11.24 -6.56
N THR A 112 -7.39 11.92 -7.24
CA THR A 112 -7.23 13.37 -7.15
C THR A 112 -8.30 14.09 -7.96
N HIS A 113 -8.77 15.25 -7.47
CA HIS A 113 -9.82 16.06 -8.08
C HIS A 113 -9.27 17.38 -8.65
N ILE A 114 -7.97 17.48 -8.84
CA ILE A 114 -7.28 18.68 -9.36
C ILE A 114 -6.86 18.55 -10.82
N GLY A 115 -7.37 17.53 -11.54
CA GLY A 115 -7.01 17.31 -12.94
C GLY A 115 -5.55 16.89 -13.18
N ALA A 116 -4.88 16.34 -12.15
CA ALA A 116 -3.48 15.93 -12.19
C ALA A 116 -3.33 14.42 -11.91
N PRO A 117 -3.73 13.54 -12.84
CA PRO A 117 -3.57 12.10 -12.65
C PRO A 117 -2.08 11.74 -12.51
N GLY A 118 -1.77 10.83 -11.58
CA GLY A 118 -0.39 10.41 -11.31
C GLY A 118 0.43 11.38 -10.45
N ALA A 119 -0.15 12.47 -9.94
CA ALA A 119 0.49 13.37 -8.97
C ALA A 119 0.45 12.76 -7.56
N SER A 120 1.25 11.73 -7.34
CA SER A 120 1.24 10.90 -6.13
C SER A 120 2.54 11.01 -5.30
N SER A 121 3.37 12.01 -5.58
CA SER A 121 4.66 12.15 -4.89
C SER A 121 4.51 12.77 -3.50
N GLU A 122 5.19 12.20 -2.51
CA GLU A 122 5.29 12.74 -1.15
C GLU A 122 6.00 14.10 -1.13
N THR A 123 6.98 14.32 -2.01
CA THR A 123 7.82 15.53 -2.01
C THR A 123 7.15 16.72 -2.68
N SER A 124 6.23 16.50 -3.60
CA SER A 124 5.55 17.55 -4.37
C SER A 124 4.02 17.54 -4.24
N PHE A 125 3.51 16.93 -3.18
CA PHE A 125 2.07 16.78 -2.96
C PHE A 125 1.35 18.14 -2.86
N LYS A 126 0.39 18.36 -3.77
CA LYS A 126 -0.40 19.59 -3.89
C LYS A 126 -1.78 19.53 -3.20
N GLY A 127 -2.08 18.40 -2.56
CA GLY A 127 -3.43 18.07 -2.11
C GLY A 127 -4.21 17.32 -3.19
N HIS A 128 -5.30 16.66 -2.79
CA HIS A 128 -6.13 15.91 -3.73
C HIS A 128 -7.24 16.76 -4.37
N GLY A 129 -7.56 17.93 -3.82
CA GLY A 129 -8.68 18.78 -4.26
C GLY A 129 -10.06 18.21 -3.89
N GLY A 130 -11.11 18.83 -4.37
CA GLY A 130 -12.49 18.43 -4.12
C GLY A 130 -13.06 18.98 -2.82
N ALA A 131 -14.18 18.45 -2.35
CA ALA A 131 -14.89 18.94 -1.19
C ALA A 131 -14.07 18.77 0.10
N GLY A 132 -13.52 19.84 0.62
CA GLY A 132 -12.81 19.89 1.89
C GLY A 132 -11.29 19.73 1.80
N ALA A 133 -10.74 19.67 0.60
CA ALA A 133 -9.29 19.61 0.41
C ALA A 133 -8.76 20.88 -0.22
N ALA A 134 -7.46 21.09 -0.06
CA ALA A 134 -6.71 22.27 -0.49
C ALA A 134 -7.28 23.57 0.11
N ASN A 135 -6.69 24.01 1.19
CA ASN A 135 -6.93 25.35 1.69
C ASN A 135 -6.38 26.35 0.66
N GLU A 136 -7.25 26.99 -0.07
CA GLU A 136 -6.90 28.10 -0.97
C GLU A 136 -6.31 29.30 -0.19
N ASP A 137 -6.52 29.35 1.12
CA ASP A 137 -6.08 30.43 2.03
C ASP A 137 -4.72 30.24 2.69
N THR A 138 -3.87 29.56 1.99
CA THR A 138 -2.83 29.33 2.10
C THR A 138 -1.52 29.29 2.85
N GLU A 139 -1.28 29.68 4.01
CA GLU A 139 -0.18 29.31 4.90
C GLU A 139 -0.54 28.05 5.68
N GLY A 140 -0.28 26.87 5.11
CA GLY A 140 -0.60 25.62 5.80
C GLY A 140 -0.23 24.37 5.02
N LEU A 141 -0.65 23.23 5.54
CA LEU A 141 -0.58 21.97 4.83
C LEU A 141 -1.49 21.98 3.60
N SER A 142 -1.02 21.38 2.51
CA SER A 142 -1.77 21.34 1.24
C SER A 142 -3.04 20.49 1.31
N ASP A 143 -3.19 19.67 2.36
CA ASP A 143 -4.36 18.81 2.55
C ASP A 143 -4.54 18.39 4.02
N PHE A 144 -5.63 17.66 4.31
CA PHE A 144 -5.82 17.02 5.59
C PHE A 144 -4.79 15.90 5.82
N MET A 145 -4.24 15.82 7.01
CA MET A 145 -3.24 14.80 7.36
C MET A 145 -3.74 13.36 7.25
N SER A 146 -5.04 13.14 7.20
CA SER A 146 -5.65 11.82 6.98
C SER A 146 -5.51 11.31 5.55
N TYR A 147 -5.21 12.19 4.60
CA TYR A 147 -5.02 11.80 3.21
C TYR A 147 -3.55 11.50 2.90
N SER A 148 -3.34 10.50 2.06
CA SER A 148 -2.04 10.19 1.49
C SER A 148 -1.84 10.90 0.15
N ALA A 149 -0.65 10.81 -0.42
CA ALA A 149 -0.39 11.35 -1.75
C ALA A 149 -1.11 10.58 -2.88
N GLY A 150 -1.69 9.42 -2.56
CA GLY A 150 -2.41 8.58 -3.51
C GLY A 150 -1.53 7.52 -4.15
N GLY A 151 -2.12 6.70 -5.02
CA GLY A 151 -1.49 5.57 -5.66
C GLY A 151 -1.41 5.66 -7.17
N LEU A 152 -0.84 4.62 -7.78
CA LEU A 152 -0.71 4.47 -9.23
C LEU A 152 -1.22 3.09 -9.67
N ALA A 153 -1.86 3.04 -10.84
CA ALA A 153 -2.10 1.82 -11.58
C ALA A 153 -0.92 1.57 -12.52
N VAL A 154 -0.39 0.37 -12.47
CA VAL A 154 0.64 -0.07 -13.42
C VAL A 154 0.11 -1.25 -14.22
N VAL A 155 0.35 -1.24 -15.51
CA VAL A 155 -0.17 -2.21 -16.47
C VAL A 155 1.00 -2.74 -17.31
N TRP A 156 1.15 -4.06 -17.35
CA TRP A 156 2.07 -4.71 -18.26
C TRP A 156 1.36 -5.03 -19.57
N ALA A 157 1.60 -4.21 -20.57
CA ALA A 157 1.04 -4.36 -21.91
C ALA A 157 2.16 -4.57 -22.94
N GLU A 158 1.85 -5.22 -24.02
CA GLU A 158 2.78 -5.49 -25.12
C GLU A 158 3.14 -4.19 -25.85
N GLU A 159 2.19 -3.23 -25.87
CA GLU A 159 2.34 -1.94 -26.54
C GLU A 159 1.64 -0.85 -25.74
N ASN A 160 2.16 0.37 -25.78
CA ASN A 160 1.50 1.53 -25.20
C ASN A 160 0.43 2.07 -26.14
N SER A 161 -0.60 1.25 -26.34
CA SER A 161 -1.80 1.62 -27.10
C SER A 161 -3.05 1.27 -26.29
N ARG A 162 -4.17 1.89 -26.65
CA ARG A 162 -5.45 1.74 -25.95
C ARG A 162 -5.88 0.27 -25.85
N ASP A 163 -5.79 -0.46 -26.94
CA ASP A 163 -6.31 -1.82 -27.02
C ASP A 163 -5.44 -2.78 -26.21
N TYR A 164 -4.11 -2.70 -26.33
CA TYR A 164 -3.18 -3.55 -25.56
C TYR A 164 -3.26 -3.24 -24.06
N ILE A 165 -3.40 -1.97 -23.65
CA ILE A 165 -3.59 -1.61 -22.24
C ILE A 165 -4.92 -2.19 -21.73
N PHE A 166 -6.00 -2.08 -22.49
CA PHE A 166 -7.30 -2.63 -22.12
C PHE A 166 -7.26 -4.16 -21.99
N ASP A 167 -6.62 -4.86 -22.91
CA ASP A 167 -6.47 -6.31 -22.86
C ASP A 167 -5.62 -6.76 -21.66
N ALA A 168 -4.55 -6.03 -21.36
CA ALA A 168 -3.74 -6.28 -20.17
C ALA A 168 -4.55 -6.08 -18.86
N MET A 169 -5.42 -5.09 -18.81
CA MET A 169 -6.34 -4.87 -17.69
C MET A 169 -7.37 -6.01 -17.58
N LEU A 170 -7.91 -6.49 -18.70
CA LEU A 170 -8.84 -7.63 -18.71
C LEU A 170 -8.20 -8.93 -18.24
N ARG A 171 -6.96 -9.21 -18.63
CA ARG A 171 -6.20 -10.38 -18.13
C ARG A 171 -5.59 -10.15 -16.75
N LYS A 172 -5.75 -8.94 -16.19
CA LYS A 172 -5.30 -8.56 -14.84
C LYS A 172 -3.77 -8.57 -14.66
N GLU A 173 -3.04 -8.36 -15.73
CA GLU A 173 -1.59 -8.20 -15.67
C GLU A 173 -1.23 -6.78 -15.23
N THR A 174 -1.69 -6.47 -14.03
CA THR A 174 -1.63 -5.15 -13.41
C THR A 174 -1.13 -5.23 -11.98
N TYR A 175 -0.65 -4.11 -11.47
CA TYR A 175 -0.34 -3.99 -10.06
C TYR A 175 -0.61 -2.56 -9.56
N ALA A 176 -0.78 -2.44 -8.23
CA ALA A 176 -0.96 -1.18 -7.54
C ALA A 176 0.36 -0.71 -6.93
N THR A 177 0.57 0.60 -6.84
CA THR A 177 1.56 1.18 -5.96
C THR A 177 0.92 2.25 -5.07
N SER A 178 1.60 2.61 -4.00
CA SER A 178 1.17 3.69 -3.10
C SER A 178 1.71 5.07 -3.52
N GLY A 179 2.12 5.22 -4.77
CA GLY A 179 2.58 6.48 -5.35
C GLY A 179 3.98 6.41 -5.92
N THR A 180 4.77 5.48 -5.45
CA THR A 180 6.10 5.16 -6.00
C THR A 180 5.99 4.47 -7.36
N ARG A 181 7.05 4.55 -8.18
CA ARG A 181 7.16 3.86 -9.47
C ARG A 181 8.03 2.61 -9.40
N ILE A 182 7.96 1.87 -8.29
CA ILE A 182 8.58 0.54 -8.16
C ILE A 182 8.13 -0.32 -9.35
N LEU A 183 9.08 -0.97 -10.02
CA LEU A 183 8.77 -1.98 -11.02
C LEU A 183 8.68 -3.35 -10.37
N VAL A 184 7.62 -4.09 -10.67
CA VAL A 184 7.38 -5.43 -10.10
C VAL A 184 7.00 -6.41 -11.20
N ARG A 185 7.69 -7.56 -11.23
CA ARG A 185 7.26 -8.75 -11.98
C ARG A 185 7.01 -9.90 -11.00
N PHE A 186 5.93 -10.62 -11.24
CA PHE A 186 5.55 -11.77 -10.42
C PHE A 186 4.98 -12.86 -11.33
N PHE A 187 5.64 -14.01 -11.34
CA PHE A 187 5.26 -15.19 -12.12
C PHE A 187 5.09 -16.39 -11.20
N GLY A 188 4.16 -17.28 -11.52
CA GLY A 188 3.97 -18.54 -10.82
C GLY A 188 3.98 -19.72 -11.77
N GLY A 189 4.62 -20.82 -11.40
CA GLY A 189 4.73 -22.00 -12.23
C GLY A 189 5.11 -23.25 -11.44
N TRP A 190 5.45 -24.33 -12.15
CA TRP A 190 5.82 -25.59 -11.55
C TRP A 190 7.28 -25.96 -11.79
N ASP A 191 7.88 -25.38 -12.81
CA ASP A 191 9.17 -25.78 -13.37
C ASP A 191 10.26 -24.70 -13.27
N PHE A 192 10.04 -23.67 -12.45
CA PHE A 192 11.13 -22.79 -12.05
C PHE A 192 12.10 -23.59 -11.17
N ASP A 193 13.33 -23.73 -11.64
CA ASP A 193 14.38 -24.43 -10.90
C ASP A 193 15.04 -23.48 -9.90
N GLU A 194 15.17 -23.90 -8.65
CA GLU A 194 15.83 -23.11 -7.60
C GLU A 194 17.31 -22.89 -7.90
N PHE A 195 17.97 -23.79 -8.62
CA PHE A 195 19.36 -23.61 -9.07
C PHE A 195 19.48 -22.54 -10.15
N GLU A 196 18.59 -22.57 -11.15
CA GLU A 196 18.50 -21.53 -12.19
C GLU A 196 17.98 -20.20 -11.62
N ALA A 197 17.36 -20.20 -10.44
CA ALA A 197 16.86 -19.01 -9.74
C ALA A 197 17.95 -17.96 -9.53
N GLN A 198 19.15 -18.39 -9.14
CA GLN A 198 20.26 -17.45 -8.94
C GLN A 198 20.70 -16.81 -10.25
N LYS A 199 20.68 -17.56 -11.34
CA LYS A 199 21.00 -17.04 -12.68
C LYS A 199 19.92 -16.08 -13.14
N LEU A 200 18.64 -16.45 -12.96
CA LEU A 200 17.51 -15.62 -13.30
C LEU A 200 17.53 -14.29 -12.56
N CYS A 201 17.79 -14.32 -11.26
CA CYS A 201 17.89 -13.10 -10.46
C CYS A 201 19.13 -12.24 -10.79
N LYS A 202 20.22 -12.82 -11.28
CA LYS A 202 21.39 -12.05 -11.75
C LYS A 202 21.08 -11.19 -12.99
N SER A 203 20.06 -11.55 -13.77
CA SER A 203 19.60 -10.75 -14.91
C SER A 203 18.84 -9.50 -14.49
N VAL A 204 18.33 -9.45 -13.26
CA VAL A 204 17.56 -8.33 -12.72
C VAL A 204 18.54 -7.25 -12.22
N LYS A 205 18.72 -6.21 -13.02
CA LYS A 205 19.64 -5.10 -12.69
C LYS A 205 18.93 -3.76 -12.83
N PHE A 206 19.17 -2.89 -11.87
CA PHE A 206 18.76 -1.51 -11.95
C PHE A 206 19.80 -0.73 -12.78
N ASN A 207 19.37 -0.08 -13.85
CA ASN A 207 20.22 0.68 -14.76
C ASN A 207 19.94 2.20 -14.73
N GLY A 208 19.28 2.69 -13.69
CA GLY A 208 18.90 4.10 -13.56
C GLY A 208 17.60 4.48 -14.29
N GLU A 209 17.20 3.73 -15.31
CA GLU A 209 15.98 3.97 -16.08
C GLU A 209 14.83 3.02 -15.70
N GLY A 210 15.10 2.05 -14.84
CA GLY A 210 14.13 1.08 -14.37
C GLY A 210 13.67 0.05 -15.42
N THR A 211 14.39 -0.06 -16.55
CA THR A 211 13.98 -0.88 -17.71
C THR A 211 14.26 -2.37 -17.57
N GLY A 212 15.03 -2.80 -16.55
CA GLY A 212 15.48 -4.19 -16.39
C GLY A 212 14.37 -5.24 -16.16
N LEU A 213 13.12 -4.82 -15.97
CA LEU A 213 11.95 -5.69 -15.86
C LEU A 213 10.90 -5.44 -16.95
N SER A 214 11.19 -4.59 -17.94
CA SER A 214 10.33 -4.40 -19.11
C SER A 214 10.51 -5.50 -20.17
N GLY A 215 11.64 -6.21 -20.10
CA GLY A 215 12.02 -7.32 -20.99
C GLY A 215 13.20 -8.09 -20.42
N GLY A 216 13.85 -8.92 -21.25
CA GLY A 216 15.04 -9.70 -20.91
C GLY A 216 14.77 -11.04 -20.23
N GLU A 217 15.83 -11.72 -19.82
CA GLU A 217 15.81 -13.14 -19.42
C GLU A 217 14.79 -13.45 -18.31
N PHE A 218 14.66 -12.57 -17.31
CA PHE A 218 13.69 -12.78 -16.23
C PHE A 218 12.25 -12.82 -16.73
N VAL A 219 11.89 -11.93 -17.62
CA VAL A 219 10.54 -11.80 -18.18
C VAL A 219 10.26 -12.93 -19.17
N GLU A 220 11.21 -13.24 -20.07
CA GLU A 220 11.09 -14.32 -21.04
C GLU A 220 10.90 -15.69 -20.37
N GLN A 221 11.73 -16.01 -19.37
CA GLN A 221 11.59 -17.24 -18.62
C GLN A 221 10.31 -17.24 -17.77
N GLY A 222 9.91 -16.09 -17.24
CA GLY A 222 8.65 -15.94 -16.51
C GLY A 222 7.45 -16.38 -17.32
N TYR A 223 7.31 -15.90 -18.54
CA TYR A 223 6.21 -16.29 -19.44
C TYR A 223 6.36 -17.72 -20.00
N LYS A 224 7.60 -18.19 -20.20
CA LYS A 224 7.86 -19.53 -20.72
C LYS A 224 7.53 -20.63 -19.71
N LEU A 225 7.87 -20.43 -18.43
CA LEU A 225 7.80 -21.44 -17.38
C LEU A 225 6.56 -21.29 -16.47
N GLY A 226 5.82 -20.19 -16.59
CA GLY A 226 4.71 -19.91 -15.69
C GLY A 226 3.66 -18.97 -16.26
N VAL A 227 2.81 -18.49 -15.36
CA VAL A 227 1.79 -17.49 -15.63
C VAL A 227 2.15 -16.18 -14.92
N PRO A 228 1.89 -15.03 -15.54
CA PRO A 228 2.12 -13.75 -14.91
C PRO A 228 1.08 -13.46 -13.81
N MET A 229 1.32 -12.39 -13.04
CA MET A 229 0.33 -11.83 -12.12
C MET A 229 -1.04 -11.68 -12.80
N GLY A 230 -2.12 -11.98 -12.08
CA GLY A 230 -3.49 -12.03 -12.62
C GLY A 230 -3.90 -13.38 -13.19
N GLY A 231 -2.94 -14.27 -13.49
CA GLY A 231 -3.13 -15.56 -14.13
C GLY A 231 -3.61 -16.68 -13.20
N ASP A 232 -3.89 -17.83 -13.83
CA ASP A 232 -4.30 -19.06 -13.18
C ASP A 232 -3.22 -20.13 -13.33
N LEU A 233 -2.77 -20.71 -12.23
CA LEU A 233 -1.93 -21.89 -12.24
C LEU A 233 -2.73 -23.12 -12.68
N THR A 234 -2.15 -23.90 -13.58
CA THR A 234 -2.67 -25.22 -13.91
C THR A 234 -2.55 -26.17 -12.72
N TYR A 235 -3.34 -27.25 -12.72
CA TYR A 235 -3.24 -28.25 -11.67
C TYR A 235 -1.93 -29.04 -11.76
N SER A 236 -1.28 -29.25 -10.60
CA SER A 236 -0.21 -30.23 -10.44
C SER A 236 -0.45 -31.08 -9.19
N LYS A 237 -0.34 -32.39 -9.34
CA LYS A 237 -0.56 -33.36 -8.25
C LYS A 237 0.66 -33.48 -7.32
N ASN A 238 1.85 -33.38 -7.89
CA ASN A 238 3.08 -33.86 -7.25
C ASN A 238 4.11 -32.75 -6.97
N LYS A 239 3.83 -31.50 -7.36
CA LYS A 239 4.75 -30.38 -7.18
C LYS A 239 4.07 -29.26 -6.42
N ALA A 240 4.79 -28.60 -5.52
CA ALA A 240 4.40 -27.30 -4.98
C ALA A 240 4.70 -26.19 -6.00
N PRO A 241 3.86 -25.15 -6.10
CA PRO A 241 4.09 -24.05 -7.01
C PRO A 241 5.34 -23.27 -6.61
N VAL A 242 6.02 -22.75 -7.60
CA VAL A 242 7.20 -21.91 -7.46
C VAL A 242 6.89 -20.54 -8.05
N PHE A 243 7.27 -19.51 -7.35
CA PHE A 243 7.02 -18.13 -7.73
C PHE A 243 8.34 -17.39 -7.95
N ALA A 244 8.51 -16.85 -9.14
CA ALA A 244 9.60 -15.93 -9.46
C ALA A 244 9.10 -14.50 -9.26
N VAL A 245 9.76 -13.76 -8.38
CA VAL A 245 9.42 -12.38 -8.07
C VAL A 245 10.66 -11.50 -8.15
N ALA A 246 10.51 -10.37 -8.83
CA ALA A 246 11.56 -9.36 -8.90
C ALA A 246 10.97 -7.96 -8.79
N ALA A 247 11.73 -7.08 -8.16
CA ALA A 247 11.41 -5.68 -8.03
C ALA A 247 12.65 -4.82 -8.26
N LEU A 248 12.43 -3.66 -8.91
CA LEU A 248 13.40 -2.58 -9.02
C LEU A 248 12.84 -1.36 -8.30
N LYS A 249 13.70 -0.62 -7.61
CA LYS A 249 13.30 0.64 -6.96
C LYS A 249 12.77 1.64 -7.99
N ASP A 250 12.02 2.62 -7.52
CA ASP A 250 11.63 3.79 -8.31
C ASP A 250 12.91 4.46 -8.87
N PRO A 251 13.00 4.68 -10.18
CA PRO A 251 14.16 5.37 -10.77
C PRO A 251 14.29 6.83 -10.34
N GLY A 252 13.26 7.37 -9.66
CA GLY A 252 13.13 8.78 -9.36
C GLY A 252 12.47 9.53 -10.51
N ASN A 253 12.12 10.78 -10.26
CA ASN A 253 11.45 11.61 -11.24
C ASN A 253 11.99 13.05 -11.22
N THR A 254 12.19 13.63 -12.39
CA THR A 254 12.51 15.05 -12.58
C THR A 254 11.20 15.83 -12.75
N VAL A 255 10.41 15.98 -11.69
CA VAL A 255 9.19 16.78 -11.79
C VAL A 255 9.49 18.26 -11.60
N GLY A 256 9.47 18.99 -12.68
CA GLY A 256 9.33 20.44 -12.69
C GLY A 256 10.60 21.26 -12.65
N LYS A 257 11.75 20.72 -12.25
CA LYS A 257 13.07 21.39 -12.36
C LYS A 257 14.16 20.35 -12.62
N PRO A 258 15.05 20.57 -13.60
CA PRO A 258 16.11 19.62 -13.96
C PRO A 258 17.07 19.25 -12.82
N ASP A 259 17.15 20.08 -11.80
CA ASP A 259 18.03 19.99 -10.65
C ASP A 259 17.35 19.41 -9.39
N GLN A 260 16.05 19.12 -9.42
CA GLN A 260 15.32 18.48 -8.36
C GLN A 260 14.85 17.07 -8.77
N ILE A 261 15.79 16.13 -8.73
CA ILE A 261 15.44 14.70 -8.86
C ILE A 261 14.73 14.29 -7.59
N GLU A 262 13.49 13.86 -7.70
CA GLU A 262 12.84 13.11 -6.63
C GLU A 262 13.68 11.88 -6.33
N ARG A 263 14.05 11.71 -5.07
CA ARG A 263 14.95 10.64 -4.69
C ARG A 263 14.29 9.30 -4.88
N SER A 264 14.96 8.46 -5.64
CA SER A 264 14.76 7.04 -5.67
C SER A 264 14.95 6.45 -4.27
N THR A 265 13.95 5.75 -3.76
CA THR A 265 13.98 5.11 -2.43
C THR A 265 14.43 3.65 -2.57
N PRO A 266 15.45 3.20 -1.81
CA PRO A 266 15.89 1.81 -1.83
C PRO A 266 14.78 0.86 -1.34
N LEU A 267 14.81 -0.37 -1.86
CA LEU A 267 13.88 -1.43 -1.46
C LEU A 267 14.27 -2.00 -0.09
N SER A 268 13.26 -2.34 0.71
CA SER A 268 13.42 -3.01 2.00
C SER A 268 13.23 -4.52 1.86
N GLN A 269 12.09 -4.95 1.30
CA GLN A 269 11.76 -6.37 1.23
C GLN A 269 10.69 -6.67 0.18
N ILE A 270 10.65 -7.94 -0.23
CA ILE A 270 9.53 -8.55 -0.95
C ILE A 270 8.86 -9.57 -0.07
N GLN A 271 7.54 -9.51 0.00
CA GLN A 271 6.70 -10.49 0.67
C GLN A 271 5.79 -11.17 -0.35
N ILE A 272 5.49 -12.45 -0.13
CA ILE A 272 4.41 -13.16 -0.80
C ILE A 272 3.31 -13.42 0.21
N ILE A 273 2.12 -12.97 -0.10
CA ILE A 273 0.91 -13.19 0.69
C ILE A 273 0.14 -14.35 0.06
N LYS A 274 -0.01 -15.43 0.82
CA LYS A 274 -0.83 -16.59 0.49
C LYS A 274 -2.16 -16.51 1.22
N GLY A 275 -3.27 -16.66 0.50
CA GLY A 275 -4.57 -16.95 1.08
C GLY A 275 -5.10 -18.27 0.52
N TRP A 276 -5.69 -19.13 1.38
CA TRP A 276 -6.24 -20.42 0.95
C TRP A 276 -7.49 -20.82 1.72
N VAL A 277 -8.18 -21.80 1.19
CA VAL A 277 -9.34 -22.43 1.84
C VAL A 277 -9.06 -23.91 2.01
N ASP A 278 -9.08 -24.37 3.26
CA ASP A 278 -8.87 -25.78 3.60
C ASP A 278 -10.04 -26.68 3.19
N GLU A 279 -9.84 -27.99 3.29
CA GLU A 279 -10.83 -29.00 2.94
C GLU A 279 -12.13 -28.90 3.76
N LYS A 280 -12.10 -28.22 4.92
CA LYS A 280 -13.26 -27.91 5.77
C LYS A 280 -13.98 -26.61 5.36
N GLY A 281 -13.47 -25.90 4.36
CA GLY A 281 -14.02 -24.63 3.89
C GLY A 281 -13.64 -23.41 4.73
N LYS A 282 -12.70 -23.55 5.68
CA LYS A 282 -12.17 -22.44 6.46
C LYS A 282 -11.09 -21.71 5.69
N SER A 283 -11.14 -20.38 5.69
CA SER A 283 -10.12 -19.56 5.03
C SER A 283 -8.97 -19.20 5.95
N HIS A 284 -7.77 -19.18 5.38
CA HIS A 284 -6.51 -18.90 6.04
C HIS A 284 -5.70 -17.89 5.23
N GLU A 285 -4.70 -17.28 5.87
CA GLU A 285 -3.70 -16.44 5.22
C GLU A 285 -2.33 -16.57 5.92
N LYS A 286 -1.27 -16.36 5.15
CA LYS A 286 0.10 -16.32 5.66
C LYS A 286 0.94 -15.37 4.82
N VAL A 287 1.83 -14.64 5.47
CA VAL A 287 2.79 -13.73 4.85
C VAL A 287 4.18 -14.33 4.95
N TYR A 288 4.90 -14.37 3.83
CA TYR A 288 6.27 -14.86 3.75
C TYR A 288 7.17 -13.74 3.25
N THR A 289 8.20 -13.36 4.00
CA THR A 289 9.26 -12.51 3.48
C THR A 289 10.20 -13.38 2.64
N VAL A 290 10.27 -13.10 1.34
CA VAL A 290 11.00 -13.93 0.38
C VAL A 290 12.29 -13.29 -0.11
N ALA A 291 12.43 -11.97 -0.01
CA ALA A 291 13.68 -11.27 -0.33
C ALA A 291 13.80 -10.01 0.53
N GLY A 292 15.03 -9.56 0.77
CA GLY A 292 15.31 -8.44 1.67
C GLY A 292 15.07 -8.77 3.15
N SER A 293 14.90 -7.74 3.98
CA SER A 293 14.68 -7.90 5.42
C SER A 293 13.86 -6.74 5.99
N PRO A 294 12.85 -7.02 6.86
CA PRO A 294 12.14 -5.98 7.60
C PRO A 294 13.06 -5.29 8.63
N ASP A 295 14.13 -5.95 9.04
CA ASP A 295 15.09 -5.51 10.07
C ASP A 295 16.39 -5.02 9.46
N ASN A 296 16.30 -4.25 8.36
CA ASN A 296 17.47 -3.72 7.66
C ASN A 296 18.06 -2.44 8.29
N ASN A 297 17.55 -2.00 9.46
CA ASN A 297 17.92 -0.77 10.15
C ASN A 297 17.70 0.53 9.35
N ALA A 298 16.93 0.47 8.26
CA ALA A 298 16.58 1.65 7.50
C ALA A 298 15.71 2.60 8.32
N HIS A 299 16.05 3.87 8.29
CA HIS A 299 15.31 4.94 8.95
C HIS A 299 15.51 6.27 8.22
N VAL A 300 14.75 7.28 8.61
CA VAL A 300 14.88 8.64 8.05
C VAL A 300 15.23 9.63 9.15
N ASP A 301 16.14 10.54 8.85
CA ASP A 301 16.40 11.69 9.73
C ASP A 301 15.29 12.73 9.54
N LEU A 302 14.45 12.90 10.54
CA LEU A 302 13.30 13.81 10.46
C LEU A 302 13.65 15.28 10.34
N ASN A 303 14.88 15.70 10.67
CA ASN A 303 15.30 17.09 10.50
C ASN A 303 15.64 17.40 9.04
N THR A 304 16.26 16.45 8.34
CA THR A 304 16.72 16.60 6.96
C THR A 304 15.86 15.88 5.94
N CYS A 305 15.02 14.92 6.40
CA CYS A 305 14.32 13.95 5.58
C CYS A 305 15.23 13.11 4.69
N MET A 306 16.49 12.93 5.11
CA MET A 306 17.43 12.07 4.44
C MET A 306 17.24 10.63 4.89
N PRO A 307 16.99 9.68 3.97
CA PRO A 307 16.98 8.26 4.29
C PRO A 307 18.36 7.78 4.70
N LYS A 308 18.41 6.83 5.60
CA LYS A 308 19.60 6.12 6.06
C LYS A 308 19.31 4.63 6.10
N GLY A 309 20.29 3.82 5.74
CA GLY A 309 20.16 2.36 5.71
C GLY A 309 20.75 1.77 4.43
N PRO A 310 20.51 0.47 4.17
CA PRO A 310 20.99 -0.18 2.97
C PRO A 310 20.43 0.44 1.69
N GLU A 311 21.28 0.59 0.70
CA GLU A 311 20.93 1.06 -0.65
C GLU A 311 20.66 -0.15 -1.55
N THR A 312 19.47 -0.72 -1.48
CA THR A 312 19.08 -1.89 -2.27
C THR A 312 18.25 -1.45 -3.48
N ASP A 313 18.85 -1.51 -4.66
CA ASP A 313 18.23 -1.06 -5.91
C ASP A 313 17.30 -2.12 -6.53
N ALA A 314 17.60 -3.39 -6.29
CA ALA A 314 16.86 -4.52 -6.84
C ALA A 314 16.72 -5.63 -5.80
N LEU A 315 15.56 -6.26 -5.78
CA LEU A 315 15.30 -7.49 -5.02
C LEU A 315 14.72 -8.53 -5.97
N CYS A 316 15.17 -9.77 -5.82
CA CYS A 316 14.66 -10.90 -6.59
C CYS A 316 14.77 -12.18 -5.79
N ASN A 317 13.79 -13.06 -5.96
CA ASN A 317 13.85 -14.43 -5.47
C ASN A 317 12.98 -15.38 -6.31
N VAL A 318 13.30 -16.64 -6.26
CA VAL A 318 12.46 -17.73 -6.70
C VAL A 318 12.11 -18.56 -5.47
N TRP A 319 10.83 -18.55 -5.10
CA TRP A 319 10.34 -19.11 -3.85
C TRP A 319 9.30 -20.22 -4.10
N ARG A 320 9.48 -21.34 -3.45
CA ARG A 320 8.55 -22.50 -3.47
C ARG A 320 7.66 -22.43 -2.24
N ASP A 321 6.34 -22.63 -2.42
CA ASP A 321 5.40 -22.69 -1.31
C ASP A 321 5.65 -23.93 -0.42
N PRO A 322 6.16 -23.77 0.82
CA PRO A 322 6.44 -24.89 1.70
C PRO A 322 5.19 -25.54 2.31
N ASP A 323 4.07 -24.79 2.29
CA ASP A 323 2.80 -25.21 2.92
C ASP A 323 1.73 -25.51 1.85
N PHE A 324 2.15 -25.90 0.66
CA PHE A 324 1.22 -26.19 -0.44
C PHE A 324 0.43 -27.49 -0.23
N ASN A 325 -0.89 -27.41 -0.39
CA ASN A 325 -1.75 -28.58 -0.48
C ASN A 325 -2.48 -28.58 -1.83
N PRO A 326 -2.26 -29.59 -2.71
CA PRO A 326 -2.86 -29.63 -4.05
C PRO A 326 -4.39 -29.79 -4.05
N LYS A 327 -5.01 -30.06 -2.91
CA LYS A 327 -6.46 -30.15 -2.77
C LYS A 327 -7.12 -28.82 -2.37
N GLU A 328 -6.33 -27.82 -2.00
CA GLU A 328 -6.81 -26.55 -1.47
C GLU A 328 -6.72 -25.43 -2.52
N ARG A 329 -7.78 -24.63 -2.65
CA ARG A 329 -7.76 -23.43 -3.46
C ARG A 329 -6.91 -22.36 -2.80
N ALA A 330 -6.09 -21.67 -3.57
CA ALA A 330 -5.23 -20.62 -3.04
C ALA A 330 -5.09 -19.45 -4.01
N PHE A 331 -4.69 -18.31 -3.47
CA PHE A 331 -4.13 -17.20 -4.23
C PHE A 331 -2.81 -16.75 -3.63
N TYR A 332 -1.98 -16.16 -4.46
CA TYR A 332 -0.68 -15.61 -4.07
C TYR A 332 -0.51 -14.24 -4.72
N TYR A 333 -0.08 -13.24 -3.96
CA TYR A 333 0.35 -11.97 -4.53
C TYR A 333 1.62 -11.47 -3.85
N ALA A 334 2.42 -10.73 -4.60
CA ALA A 334 3.63 -10.11 -4.08
C ALA A 334 3.31 -8.72 -3.50
N ARG A 335 3.95 -8.38 -2.38
CA ARG A 335 4.00 -7.03 -1.80
C ARG A 335 5.46 -6.61 -1.70
N VAL A 336 5.83 -5.52 -2.36
CA VAL A 336 7.17 -4.94 -2.35
C VAL A 336 7.13 -3.69 -1.47
N ILE A 337 8.09 -3.53 -0.58
CA ILE A 337 8.14 -2.44 0.41
C ILE A 337 9.46 -1.71 0.28
N GLU A 338 9.42 -0.38 0.22
CA GLU A 338 10.58 0.50 0.27
C GLU A 338 11.07 0.76 1.69
N ASN A 339 12.26 1.31 1.81
CA ASN A 339 12.75 1.90 3.04
C ASN A 339 11.88 3.13 3.42
N PRO A 340 11.83 3.50 4.71
CA PRO A 340 11.02 4.64 5.15
C PRO A 340 11.54 5.96 4.58
N VAL A 341 10.60 6.84 4.21
CA VAL A 341 10.84 8.23 3.80
C VAL A 341 9.96 9.17 4.61
N CYS A 342 10.22 10.48 4.56
CA CYS A 342 9.32 11.46 5.15
C CYS A 342 7.99 11.49 4.40
N ARG A 343 6.89 11.46 5.15
CA ARG A 343 5.56 11.67 4.63
C ARG A 343 5.35 13.13 4.21
N TRP A 344 4.55 13.39 3.18
CA TRP A 344 4.27 14.73 2.63
C TRP A 344 3.94 15.76 3.71
N SER A 345 3.12 15.38 4.67
CA SER A 345 2.71 16.27 5.75
C SER A 345 3.87 16.66 6.66
N TRP A 346 4.80 15.74 6.93
CA TRP A 346 6.01 16.07 7.67
C TRP A 346 6.99 16.91 6.85
N LEU A 347 7.13 16.64 5.55
CA LEU A 347 7.95 17.48 4.66
C LEU A 347 7.50 18.94 4.71
N GLN A 348 6.20 19.20 4.58
CA GLN A 348 5.65 20.56 4.63
C GLN A 348 5.79 21.19 6.03
N CYS A 349 5.60 20.41 7.10
CA CYS A 349 5.87 20.88 8.47
C CYS A 349 7.34 21.26 8.67
N ARG A 350 8.27 20.38 8.23
CA ARG A 350 9.70 20.62 8.30
C ARG A 350 10.10 21.89 7.55
N ASP A 351 9.61 22.07 6.34
CA ASP A 351 9.94 23.21 5.49
C ASP A 351 9.42 24.52 6.10
N TYR A 352 8.23 24.50 6.71
CA TYR A 352 7.75 25.63 7.51
C TYR A 352 8.68 25.96 8.68
N ALA A 353 9.11 24.95 9.44
CA ALA A 353 10.02 25.16 10.57
C ALA A 353 11.36 25.74 10.12
N LEU A 354 11.96 25.25 9.04
CA LEU A 354 13.21 25.75 8.48
C LEU A 354 13.08 27.18 7.97
N LYS A 355 11.96 27.52 7.32
CA LYS A 355 11.70 28.88 6.81
C LYS A 355 11.48 29.88 7.95
N SER A 356 10.67 29.51 8.96
CA SER A 356 10.28 30.41 10.04
C SER A 356 11.33 30.51 11.16
N HIS A 357 12.11 29.46 11.38
CA HIS A 357 13.11 29.36 12.45
C HIS A 357 14.39 28.67 11.96
N PRO A 358 15.17 29.29 11.06
CA PRO A 358 16.30 28.66 10.36
C PRO A 358 17.44 28.19 11.28
N LYS A 359 17.49 28.68 12.52
CA LYS A 359 18.51 28.29 13.51
C LYS A 359 18.07 27.11 14.39
N LYS A 360 16.84 26.63 14.24
CA LYS A 360 16.29 25.56 15.08
C LYS A 360 15.99 24.31 14.24
N LYS A 361 16.37 23.15 14.76
CA LYS A 361 16.03 21.87 14.10
C LYS A 361 14.50 21.69 14.08
N PRO A 362 13.90 21.26 12.96
CA PRO A 362 12.45 21.07 12.84
C PRO A 362 11.83 20.20 13.94
N VAL A 363 12.49 19.11 14.33
CA VAL A 363 12.05 18.22 15.40
C VAL A 363 11.97 18.98 16.73
N ASP A 364 13.00 19.76 17.10
CA ASP A 364 13.04 20.54 18.33
C ASP A 364 12.00 21.67 18.31
N PHE A 365 11.83 22.31 17.14
CA PHE A 365 10.81 23.34 16.96
C PHE A 365 9.41 22.81 17.26
N PHE A 366 9.01 21.70 16.62
CA PHE A 366 7.66 21.15 16.83
C PHE A 366 7.51 20.48 18.20
N SER A 367 8.54 19.87 18.76
CA SER A 367 8.51 19.33 20.13
C SER A 367 8.18 20.45 21.14
N GLU A 368 8.74 21.63 20.95
CA GLU A 368 8.41 22.77 21.79
C GLU A 368 7.04 23.38 21.48
N ALA A 369 6.75 23.66 20.19
CA ALA A 369 5.51 24.29 19.77
C ALA A 369 4.26 23.46 20.12
N CYS A 370 4.39 22.13 20.09
CA CYS A 370 3.32 21.19 20.38
C CYS A 370 3.24 20.75 21.86
N SER A 371 4.14 21.23 22.73
CA SER A 371 4.20 20.80 24.14
C SER A 371 2.97 21.19 24.97
N SER A 372 2.18 22.15 24.51
CA SER A 372 0.92 22.56 25.15
C SER A 372 -0.05 23.20 24.16
N LYS A 373 -1.36 23.13 24.47
CA LYS A 373 -2.40 23.80 23.65
C LYS A 373 -2.15 25.31 23.51
N LYS A 374 -1.58 25.98 24.54
CA LYS A 374 -1.25 27.41 24.51
C LYS A 374 -0.13 27.70 23.50
N LYS A 375 0.91 26.86 23.44
CA LYS A 375 2.01 27.00 22.46
C LYS A 375 1.54 26.64 21.04
N GLN A 376 0.77 25.56 20.88
CA GLN A 376 0.20 25.18 19.61
C GLN A 376 -0.66 26.27 18.95
N LYS A 377 -1.43 27.04 19.76
CA LYS A 377 -2.21 28.18 19.27
C LYS A 377 -1.37 29.28 18.63
N LYS A 378 -0.07 29.39 18.97
CA LYS A 378 0.84 30.35 18.35
C LYS A 378 1.28 29.99 16.94
N LEU A 379 1.13 28.71 16.54
CA LEU A 379 1.36 28.32 15.16
C LEU A 379 0.26 28.90 14.26
N PRO A 380 0.58 29.26 13.00
CA PRO A 380 -0.44 29.55 11.99
C PRO A 380 -1.47 28.41 11.93
N LYS A 381 -2.73 28.76 11.69
CA LYS A 381 -3.84 27.79 11.72
C LYS A 381 -3.58 26.56 10.88
N GLY A 382 -3.04 26.76 9.66
CA GLY A 382 -2.76 25.68 8.71
C GLY A 382 -1.60 24.76 9.09
N PHE A 383 -0.71 25.16 10.02
CA PHE A 383 0.40 24.32 10.51
C PHE A 383 0.16 23.71 11.90
N ARG A 384 -0.96 24.00 12.55
CA ARG A 384 -1.33 23.35 13.82
C ARG A 384 -1.48 21.84 13.70
N PRO A 385 -1.95 21.27 12.55
CA PRO A 385 -2.00 19.83 12.38
C PRO A 385 -0.64 19.13 12.46
N CYS A 386 0.49 19.84 12.26
CA CYS A 386 1.83 19.28 12.46
C CYS A 386 2.03 18.69 13.87
N CYS A 387 1.26 19.17 14.84
CA CYS A 387 1.26 18.63 16.20
C CYS A 387 0.54 17.27 16.33
N LEU A 388 -0.08 16.78 15.28
CA LEU A 388 -0.66 15.43 15.22
C LEU A 388 0.38 14.37 14.82
N HIS A 389 1.58 14.78 14.40
CA HIS A 389 2.70 13.84 14.28
C HIS A 389 3.19 13.44 15.67
N LYS A 390 2.87 12.23 16.11
CA LYS A 390 3.36 11.69 17.39
C LYS A 390 4.79 11.20 17.26
N ASN A 391 5.52 11.35 18.41
CA ASN A 391 6.89 10.85 18.58
C ASN A 391 7.86 11.34 17.50
N ILE A 392 7.83 12.68 17.29
CA ILE A 392 8.79 13.35 16.41
C ILE A 392 10.26 13.01 16.81
N SER A 393 10.48 12.60 18.06
CA SER A 393 11.77 12.12 18.56
C SER A 393 12.10 10.66 18.23
N ASP A 394 11.13 9.86 17.79
CA ASP A 394 11.29 8.41 17.57
C ASP A 394 11.05 8.07 16.09
N ALA A 395 12.13 8.09 15.31
CA ALA A 395 12.10 7.73 13.88
C ALA A 395 11.98 6.22 13.61
N ASN A 396 11.73 5.38 14.63
CA ASN A 396 11.66 3.93 14.49
C ASN A 396 10.24 3.46 14.14
N PRO A 397 10.00 2.95 12.91
CA PRO A 397 8.68 2.47 12.47
C PRO A 397 8.07 1.38 13.38
N LYS A 398 8.88 0.55 14.02
CA LYS A 398 8.42 -0.51 14.93
C LYS A 398 7.69 0.00 16.19
N LYS A 399 7.87 1.27 16.57
CA LYS A 399 7.16 1.87 17.71
C LYS A 399 5.78 2.43 17.36
N TRP A 400 5.40 2.41 16.08
CA TRP A 400 4.15 2.96 15.57
C TRP A 400 2.94 2.01 15.71
N GLU A 401 3.13 0.85 16.30
CA GLU A 401 2.11 -0.20 16.49
C GLU A 401 0.88 0.24 17.28
N LYS A 402 0.92 1.42 17.92
CA LYS A 402 -0.21 2.01 18.67
C LYS A 402 -0.68 3.31 18.05
N ILE A 403 -1.02 3.30 16.76
CA ILE A 403 -1.63 4.46 16.12
C ILE A 403 -3.06 4.61 16.70
N GLN A 404 -3.23 5.56 17.60
CA GLN A 404 -4.55 6.05 17.97
C GLN A 404 -5.09 6.89 16.79
N MET A 405 -6.39 6.78 16.50
CA MET A 405 -7.02 7.64 15.50
C MET A 405 -6.69 9.11 15.73
N GLY A 406 -6.31 9.82 14.68
CA GLY A 406 -5.89 11.22 14.74
C GLY A 406 -4.41 11.45 15.03
N VAL A 407 -3.59 10.42 14.87
CA VAL A 407 -2.14 10.50 14.96
C VAL A 407 -1.53 9.91 13.70
N TYR A 408 -0.69 10.69 13.07
CA TYR A 408 -0.07 10.34 11.80
C TYR A 408 1.44 10.19 11.95
N PRO A 409 2.04 9.12 11.38
CA PRO A 409 3.49 8.98 11.37
C PRO A 409 4.11 10.12 10.53
N PRO A 410 5.29 10.64 10.91
CA PRO A 410 6.03 11.58 10.07
C PRO A 410 6.70 10.88 8.89
N THR A 411 6.70 9.55 8.86
CA THR A 411 7.33 8.71 7.85
C THR A 411 6.34 7.76 7.22
N VAL A 412 6.63 7.35 5.99
CA VAL A 412 5.87 6.37 5.23
C VAL A 412 6.83 5.36 4.60
N GLN A 413 6.40 4.11 4.45
CA GLN A 413 7.07 3.09 3.64
C GLN A 413 6.21 2.76 2.44
N GLU A 414 6.55 3.37 1.32
CA GLU A 414 5.84 3.16 0.07
C GLU A 414 5.94 1.71 -0.38
N ARG A 415 4.98 1.27 -1.17
CA ARG A 415 4.87 -0.13 -1.56
C ARG A 415 4.14 -0.37 -2.86
N ALA A 416 4.28 -1.59 -3.36
CA ALA A 416 3.55 -2.09 -4.51
C ALA A 416 2.90 -3.44 -4.19
N TRP A 417 1.78 -3.76 -4.88
CA TRP A 417 1.03 -5.02 -4.73
C TRP A 417 0.69 -5.58 -6.10
N SER A 418 1.26 -6.74 -6.44
CA SER A 418 0.92 -7.43 -7.69
C SER A 418 -0.51 -7.96 -7.67
N SER A 419 -1.15 -8.07 -8.83
CA SER A 419 -2.36 -8.87 -8.96
C SER A 419 -2.12 -10.32 -8.55
N PRO A 420 -3.13 -11.01 -7.94
CA PRO A 420 -2.96 -12.37 -7.48
C PRO A 420 -2.82 -13.38 -8.60
N ILE A 421 -1.96 -14.38 -8.40
CA ILE A 421 -1.94 -15.64 -9.15
C ILE A 421 -2.80 -16.65 -8.40
N TRP A 422 -3.67 -17.35 -9.10
CA TRP A 422 -4.69 -18.20 -8.53
C TRP A 422 -4.38 -19.69 -8.80
N TYR A 423 -4.60 -20.51 -7.78
CA TYR A 423 -4.55 -21.96 -7.90
C TYR A 423 -5.90 -22.59 -7.59
N ASN A 424 -6.39 -23.40 -8.51
CA ASN A 424 -7.61 -24.16 -8.36
C ASN A 424 -7.32 -25.65 -8.58
N PRO A 425 -7.61 -26.52 -7.59
CA PRO A 425 -7.59 -27.95 -7.78
C PRO A 425 -8.64 -28.37 -8.81
N PRO A 426 -8.49 -29.55 -9.46
CA PRO A 426 -9.53 -30.08 -10.37
C PRO A 426 -10.85 -30.20 -9.63
N LYS A 427 -11.95 -30.02 -10.36
CA LYS A 427 -13.27 -30.29 -9.82
C LYS A 427 -13.34 -31.79 -9.49
N LYS A 428 -13.80 -32.11 -8.28
CA LYS A 428 -14.14 -33.49 -7.90
C LYS A 428 -15.27 -34.00 -8.73
#